data_3c4646caaa8885066461713e1475f287
#
_entry.id   3c4646caaa8885066461713e1475f287
#
_cell.length_a   1.000
_cell.length_b   1.000
_cell.length_c   1.000
_cell.angle_alpha   90.00
_cell.angle_beta   90.00
_cell.angle_gamma   90.00
#
_symmetry.space_group_name_H-M   'P 1'
#
loop_
_entity.id
_entity.type
_entity.pdbx_description
1 polymer ?
#
loop_
_entity_poly.entity_id
_entity_poly.type
_entity_poly.pdbx_seq_one_letter_code
_entity_poly.pdbx_strand_id
1 'polypeptide(L)'
;MPKHISPKKVTAIIDPCKDVDGFRKDSKFVPCTPGGIIKYLEYCDFKFLGSHCVVIGRSEIVGKPMAQLLLDKNATVTICHSKTRNLDRWVRNADLVVCAVGKPRFLNCYSLHMPVIDVGINFDENGRMVGDCFNTTNRDVTPVPGGVGLLTRCMLLENVLEAANDNSK
;
A
#
# COMPACT_ATOMS: atom_id res chain seq x y z
N MET A 1 15.17 2.32 8.89
CA MET A 1 16.57 1.87 9.03
C MET A 1 17.48 3.08 9.25
N PRO A 2 18.59 2.95 10.00
CA PRO A 2 19.59 3.99 10.14
C PRO A 2 20.14 4.43 8.78
N LYS A 3 20.48 5.73 8.66
CA LYS A 3 20.88 6.33 7.36
C LYS A 3 22.11 5.70 6.71
N HIS A 4 22.99 5.07 7.49
CA HIS A 4 24.22 4.41 6.99
C HIS A 4 23.96 2.99 6.48
N ILE A 5 22.78 2.42 6.68
CA ILE A 5 22.41 1.07 6.24
C ILE A 5 21.57 1.17 4.97
N SER A 6 22.02 0.53 3.89
CA SER A 6 21.28 0.47 2.64
C SER A 6 20.20 -0.63 2.71
N PRO A 7 18.91 -0.28 2.62
CA PRO A 7 17.84 -1.28 2.57
C PRO A 7 18.03 -2.32 1.47
N LYS A 8 18.46 -1.90 0.28
CA LYS A 8 18.72 -2.78 -0.86
C LYS A 8 19.80 -3.83 -0.57
N LYS A 9 20.87 -3.45 0.16
CA LYS A 9 21.93 -4.40 0.52
C LYS A 9 21.45 -5.41 1.55
N VAL A 10 20.63 -4.97 2.51
CA VAL A 10 20.08 -5.86 3.54
C VAL A 10 19.10 -6.84 2.93
N THR A 11 18.14 -6.37 2.15
CA THR A 11 17.15 -7.26 1.52
C THR A 11 17.79 -8.23 0.54
N ALA A 12 18.88 -7.85 -0.15
CA ALA A 12 19.59 -8.75 -1.08
C ALA A 12 20.24 -9.97 -0.41
N ILE A 13 20.48 -9.94 0.91
CA ILE A 13 21.09 -11.04 1.68
C ILE A 13 20.04 -12.05 2.16
N ILE A 14 18.76 -11.64 2.25
CA ILE A 14 17.65 -12.51 2.66
C ILE A 14 17.45 -13.58 1.58
N ASP A 15 17.32 -14.84 1.97
CA ASP A 15 16.96 -15.92 1.07
C ASP A 15 15.54 -15.65 0.50
N PRO A 16 15.32 -15.73 -0.83
CA PRO A 16 14.00 -15.49 -1.42
C PRO A 16 12.89 -16.36 -0.83
N CYS A 17 13.21 -17.57 -0.39
CA CYS A 17 12.27 -18.50 0.24
C CYS A 17 11.93 -18.14 1.69
N LYS A 18 12.71 -17.24 2.31
CA LYS A 18 12.51 -16.75 3.67
C LYS A 18 12.05 -15.29 3.74
N ASP A 19 11.91 -14.64 2.60
CA ASP A 19 11.46 -13.24 2.49
C ASP A 19 9.94 -13.15 2.59
N VAL A 20 9.40 -13.53 3.73
CA VAL A 20 7.94 -13.52 4.00
C VAL A 20 7.31 -12.12 3.99
N ASP A 21 8.11 -11.07 4.08
CA ASP A 21 7.65 -9.69 3.87
C ASP A 21 7.44 -9.33 2.39
N GLY A 22 8.05 -10.08 1.46
CA GLY A 22 8.00 -9.83 0.03
C GLY A 22 8.76 -8.57 -0.40
N PHE A 23 9.90 -8.27 0.24
CA PHE A 23 10.70 -7.08 -0.09
C PHE A 23 11.59 -7.26 -1.32
N ARG A 24 11.93 -8.49 -1.64
CA ARG A 24 12.74 -8.83 -2.82
C ARG A 24 11.85 -8.93 -4.05
N LYS A 25 12.41 -8.60 -5.21
CA LYS A 25 11.72 -8.78 -6.50
C LYS A 25 11.53 -10.24 -6.89
N ASP A 26 12.43 -11.09 -6.41
CA ASP A 26 12.44 -12.53 -6.63
C ASP A 26 11.92 -13.30 -5.42
N SER A 27 11.24 -12.64 -4.48
CA SER A 27 10.52 -13.27 -3.39
C SER A 27 9.41 -14.17 -3.93
N LYS A 28 9.19 -15.32 -3.27
CA LYS A 28 8.03 -16.16 -3.53
C LYS A 28 6.73 -15.55 -3.02
N PHE A 29 6.83 -14.63 -2.06
CA PHE A 29 5.69 -14.11 -1.34
C PHE A 29 5.25 -12.75 -1.85
N VAL A 30 3.95 -12.52 -1.80
CA VAL A 30 3.37 -11.22 -2.13
C VAL A 30 3.76 -10.20 -1.06
N PRO A 31 4.20 -8.98 -1.43
CA PRO A 31 4.50 -7.94 -0.46
C PRO A 31 3.34 -7.69 0.50
N CYS A 32 3.59 -7.73 1.82
CA CYS A 32 2.55 -7.81 2.85
C CYS A 32 1.55 -6.64 2.79
N THR A 33 2.01 -5.40 2.69
CA THR A 33 1.11 -4.24 2.66
C THR A 33 0.26 -4.20 1.40
N PRO A 34 0.82 -4.28 0.18
CA PRO A 34 0.02 -4.33 -1.04
C PRO A 34 -0.92 -5.55 -1.11
N GLY A 35 -0.42 -6.73 -0.74
CA GLY A 35 -1.22 -7.97 -0.72
C GLY A 35 -2.41 -7.88 0.23
N GLY A 36 -2.19 -7.37 1.43
CA GLY A 36 -3.27 -7.17 2.41
C GLY A 36 -4.31 -6.16 1.92
N ILE A 37 -3.91 -5.10 1.22
CA ILE A 37 -4.84 -4.14 0.60
C ILE A 37 -5.68 -4.81 -0.49
N ILE A 38 -5.08 -5.61 -1.37
CA ILE A 38 -5.82 -6.33 -2.42
C ILE A 38 -6.87 -7.25 -1.80
N LYS A 39 -6.50 -8.06 -0.80
CA LYS A 39 -7.45 -8.95 -0.11
C LYS A 39 -8.59 -8.20 0.56
N TYR A 40 -8.30 -7.07 1.17
CA TYR A 40 -9.33 -6.20 1.76
C TYR A 40 -10.28 -5.67 0.69
N LEU A 41 -9.77 -5.18 -0.43
CA LEU A 41 -10.61 -4.70 -1.54
C LEU A 41 -11.46 -5.83 -2.14
N GLU A 42 -10.92 -7.04 -2.26
CA GLU A 42 -11.68 -8.24 -2.65
C GLU A 42 -12.80 -8.56 -1.65
N TYR A 43 -12.50 -8.51 -0.37
CA TYR A 43 -13.50 -8.69 0.70
C TYR A 43 -14.63 -7.65 0.64
N CYS A 44 -14.31 -6.42 0.20
CA CYS A 44 -15.28 -5.34 -0.01
C CYS A 44 -15.97 -5.41 -1.39
N ASP A 45 -15.80 -6.48 -2.15
CA ASP A 45 -16.35 -6.65 -3.51
C ASP A 45 -15.96 -5.53 -4.50
N PHE A 46 -14.79 -4.91 -4.31
CA PHE A 46 -14.31 -3.88 -5.24
C PHE A 46 -14.09 -4.46 -6.63
N LYS A 47 -14.62 -3.79 -7.65
CA LYS A 47 -14.53 -4.24 -9.05
C LYS A 47 -13.25 -3.69 -9.69
N PHE A 48 -12.21 -4.50 -9.73
CA PHE A 48 -10.92 -4.11 -10.32
C PHE A 48 -10.97 -3.99 -11.84
N LEU A 49 -11.66 -4.91 -12.50
CA LEU A 49 -11.70 -4.99 -13.96
C LEU A 49 -12.22 -3.67 -14.58
N GLY A 50 -11.35 -3.00 -15.32
CA GLY A 50 -11.67 -1.74 -16.01
C GLY A 50 -11.69 -0.51 -15.11
N SER A 51 -11.52 -0.64 -13.78
CA SER A 51 -11.43 0.49 -12.87
C SER A 51 -10.16 1.30 -13.09
N HIS A 52 -10.21 2.60 -12.84
CA HIS A 52 -9.04 3.48 -12.82
C HIS A 52 -8.55 3.65 -11.38
N CYS A 53 -7.39 3.07 -11.08
CA CYS A 53 -6.75 3.11 -9.77
C CYS A 53 -5.57 4.09 -9.77
N VAL A 54 -5.54 5.01 -8.82
CA VAL A 54 -4.44 5.97 -8.65
C VAL A 54 -3.62 5.60 -7.42
N VAL A 55 -2.34 5.32 -7.63
CA VAL A 55 -1.36 5.06 -6.56
C VAL A 55 -0.48 6.28 -6.37
N ILE A 56 -0.59 6.95 -5.22
CA ILE A 56 0.23 8.10 -4.87
C ILE A 56 1.42 7.64 -4.05
N GLY A 57 2.57 7.57 -4.68
CA GLY A 57 3.80 7.03 -4.14
C GLY A 57 4.42 5.99 -5.08
N ARG A 58 5.75 5.87 -5.05
CA ARG A 58 6.49 4.93 -5.92
C ARG A 58 7.64 4.24 -5.18
N SER A 59 7.45 3.97 -3.90
CA SER A 59 8.42 3.21 -3.12
C SER A 59 8.53 1.77 -3.64
N GLU A 60 9.69 1.17 -3.46
CA GLU A 60 9.93 -0.22 -3.88
C GLU A 60 9.12 -1.22 -3.06
N ILE A 61 8.76 -0.86 -1.82
CA ILE A 61 8.08 -1.77 -0.88
C ILE A 61 6.55 -1.65 -0.86
N VAL A 62 5.99 -0.53 -1.36
CA VAL A 62 4.52 -0.33 -1.38
C VAL A 62 4.04 0.18 -2.73
N GLY A 63 4.48 1.36 -3.18
CA GLY A 63 3.87 2.03 -4.34
C GLY A 63 3.99 1.22 -5.63
N LYS A 64 5.19 0.74 -5.97
CA LYS A 64 5.39 -0.07 -7.18
C LYS A 64 4.71 -1.43 -7.10
N PRO A 65 4.87 -2.22 -6.00
CA PRO A 65 4.16 -3.48 -5.87
C PRO A 65 2.63 -3.33 -5.88
N MET A 66 2.10 -2.29 -5.24
CA MET A 66 0.67 -2.00 -5.26
C MET A 66 0.15 -1.77 -6.68
N ALA A 67 0.87 -0.96 -7.45
CA ALA A 67 0.51 -0.70 -8.85
C ALA A 67 0.55 -1.98 -9.70
N GLN A 68 1.53 -2.84 -9.48
CA GLN A 68 1.63 -4.12 -10.17
C GLN A 68 0.44 -5.04 -9.83
N LEU A 69 0.13 -5.20 -8.54
CA LEU A 69 -0.99 -6.05 -8.12
C LEU A 69 -2.35 -5.56 -8.65
N LEU A 70 -2.55 -4.24 -8.71
CA LEU A 70 -3.76 -3.67 -9.31
C LEU A 70 -3.82 -3.94 -10.82
N LEU A 71 -2.69 -3.83 -11.53
CA LEU A 71 -2.58 -4.15 -12.94
C LEU A 71 -2.87 -5.62 -13.21
N ASP A 72 -2.37 -6.54 -12.37
CA ASP A 72 -2.60 -7.97 -12.46
C ASP A 72 -4.10 -8.33 -12.26
N LYS A 73 -4.85 -7.45 -11.56
CA LYS A 73 -6.32 -7.52 -11.44
C LYS A 73 -7.08 -6.86 -12.60
N ASN A 74 -6.40 -6.48 -13.68
CA ASN A 74 -6.95 -5.82 -14.85
C ASN A 74 -7.51 -4.41 -14.57
N ALA A 75 -6.99 -3.71 -13.58
CA ALA A 75 -7.27 -2.28 -13.39
C ALA A 75 -6.39 -1.43 -14.31
N THR A 76 -6.86 -0.24 -14.67
CA THR A 76 -6.03 0.80 -15.28
C THR A 76 -5.31 1.55 -14.15
N VAL A 77 -3.99 1.60 -14.16
CA VAL A 77 -3.22 2.14 -13.03
C VAL A 77 -2.44 3.38 -13.40
N THR A 78 -2.61 4.44 -12.62
CA THR A 78 -1.81 5.65 -12.69
C THR A 78 -0.94 5.78 -11.43
N ILE A 79 0.39 5.86 -11.61
CA ILE A 79 1.32 6.12 -10.49
C ILE A 79 1.64 7.62 -10.44
N CYS A 80 1.26 8.27 -9.35
CA CYS A 80 1.58 9.66 -9.06
C CYS A 80 2.75 9.77 -8.06
N HIS A 81 3.56 10.81 -8.19
CA HIS A 81 4.75 11.01 -7.35
C HIS A 81 5.10 12.50 -7.23
N SER A 82 6.15 12.85 -6.51
CA SER A 82 6.57 14.24 -6.23
C SER A 82 6.86 15.11 -7.48
N LYS A 83 6.91 14.53 -8.67
CA LYS A 83 7.08 15.24 -9.95
C LYS A 83 5.82 15.23 -10.82
N THR A 84 4.74 14.61 -10.33
CA THR A 84 3.46 14.61 -11.04
C THR A 84 2.83 15.99 -10.98
N ARG A 85 2.42 16.50 -12.13
CA ARG A 85 1.68 17.78 -12.22
C ARG A 85 0.19 17.51 -12.09
N ASN A 86 -0.54 18.48 -11.52
CA ASN A 86 -2.00 18.44 -11.42
C ASN A 86 -2.52 17.15 -10.76
N LEU A 87 -1.97 16.78 -9.58
CA LEU A 87 -2.35 15.58 -8.86
C LEU A 87 -3.88 15.47 -8.67
N ASP A 88 -4.53 16.58 -8.35
CA ASP A 88 -5.97 16.66 -8.13
C ASP A 88 -6.79 16.13 -9.32
N ARG A 89 -6.35 16.39 -10.56
CA ARG A 89 -6.98 15.87 -11.77
C ARG A 89 -6.97 14.33 -11.83
N TRP A 90 -5.87 13.72 -11.43
CA TRP A 90 -5.74 12.25 -11.42
C TRP A 90 -6.60 11.63 -10.33
N VAL A 91 -6.56 12.21 -9.14
CA VAL A 91 -7.32 11.73 -7.98
C VAL A 91 -8.83 11.81 -8.23
N ARG A 92 -9.34 12.93 -8.74
CA ARG A 92 -10.79 13.13 -8.96
C ARG A 92 -11.41 12.20 -10.02
N ASN A 93 -10.59 11.69 -10.93
CA ASN A 93 -11.04 10.77 -11.97
C ASN A 93 -10.75 9.29 -11.65
N ALA A 94 -10.40 8.98 -10.42
CA ALA A 94 -10.12 7.63 -9.99
C ALA A 94 -11.36 6.93 -9.41
N ASP A 95 -11.43 5.62 -9.59
CA ASP A 95 -12.38 4.74 -8.90
C ASP A 95 -11.81 4.25 -7.56
N LEU A 96 -10.46 4.29 -7.40
CA LEU A 96 -9.75 3.96 -6.19
C LEU A 96 -8.48 4.80 -6.06
N VAL A 97 -8.21 5.30 -4.87
CA VAL A 97 -6.96 5.99 -4.55
C VAL A 97 -6.21 5.23 -3.46
N VAL A 98 -4.92 4.94 -3.69
CA VAL A 98 -4.01 4.40 -2.67
C VAL A 98 -2.96 5.47 -2.36
N CYS A 99 -3.00 6.03 -1.15
CA CYS A 99 -2.07 7.07 -0.72
C CYS A 99 -0.94 6.47 0.13
N ALA A 100 0.28 6.47 -0.42
CA ALA A 100 1.48 5.88 0.18
C ALA A 100 2.69 6.81 0.03
N VAL A 101 2.56 8.03 0.54
CA VAL A 101 3.53 9.13 0.40
C VAL A 101 4.48 9.20 1.60
N GLY A 102 4.02 8.79 2.78
CA GLY A 102 4.74 8.93 4.05
C GLY A 102 4.90 10.39 4.47
N LYS A 103 3.87 11.20 4.27
CA LYS A 103 3.80 12.60 4.72
C LYS A 103 2.47 12.85 5.42
N PRO A 104 2.49 13.36 6.66
CA PRO A 104 1.27 13.59 7.41
C PRO A 104 0.38 14.61 6.68
N ARG A 105 -0.91 14.31 6.61
CA ARG A 105 -1.95 15.19 6.07
C ARG A 105 -1.64 15.72 4.67
N PHE A 106 -1.19 14.83 3.78
CA PHE A 106 -0.83 15.17 2.41
C PHE A 106 -2.05 15.30 1.49
N LEU A 107 -3.00 14.34 1.57
CA LEU A 107 -4.18 14.27 0.70
C LEU A 107 -5.44 14.73 1.44
N ASN A 108 -6.10 15.78 0.90
CA ASN A 108 -7.38 16.22 1.42
C ASN A 108 -8.51 15.35 0.82
N CYS A 109 -9.23 14.62 1.68
CA CYS A 109 -10.29 13.70 1.28
C CYS A 109 -11.71 14.27 1.38
N TYR A 110 -11.87 15.55 1.75
CA TYR A 110 -13.18 16.17 2.03
C TYR A 110 -14.19 16.04 0.86
N SER A 111 -13.73 16.16 -0.38
CA SER A 111 -14.58 16.11 -1.58
C SER A 111 -14.38 14.85 -2.43
N LEU A 112 -13.77 13.82 -1.89
CA LEU A 112 -13.55 12.55 -2.58
C LEU A 112 -14.76 11.62 -2.34
N HIS A 113 -15.23 10.98 -3.40
CA HIS A 113 -16.41 10.09 -3.36
C HIS A 113 -16.07 8.66 -3.74
N MET A 114 -14.78 8.34 -3.86
CA MET A 114 -14.29 7.00 -4.12
C MET A 114 -13.55 6.45 -2.88
N PRO A 115 -13.36 5.13 -2.77
CA PRO A 115 -12.53 4.52 -1.74
C PRO A 115 -11.11 5.07 -1.75
N VAL A 116 -10.59 5.41 -0.57
CA VAL A 116 -9.22 5.85 -0.37
C VAL A 116 -8.53 4.94 0.64
N ILE A 117 -7.46 4.30 0.22
CA ILE A 117 -6.60 3.49 1.08
C ILE A 117 -5.45 4.35 1.56
N ASP A 118 -5.48 4.72 2.83
CA ASP A 118 -4.40 5.48 3.48
C ASP A 118 -3.36 4.51 4.06
N VAL A 119 -2.19 4.47 3.45
CA VAL A 119 -1.06 3.61 3.87
C VAL A 119 -0.10 4.35 4.82
N GLY A 120 -0.29 5.66 4.97
CA GLY A 120 0.61 6.51 5.74
C GLY A 120 0.66 6.14 7.23
N ILE A 121 1.86 6.03 7.77
CA ILE A 121 2.11 5.96 9.21
C ILE A 121 3.04 7.11 9.56
N ASN A 122 2.46 8.18 10.09
CA ASN A 122 3.18 9.39 10.48
C ASN A 122 2.83 9.75 11.93
N PHE A 123 3.52 10.73 12.49
CA PHE A 123 3.21 11.28 13.80
C PHE A 123 3.03 12.80 13.67
N ASP A 124 2.02 13.33 14.33
CA ASP A 124 1.80 14.78 14.42
C ASP A 124 2.69 15.40 15.50
N GLU A 125 2.56 16.73 15.67
CA GLU A 125 3.32 17.51 16.65
C GLU A 125 3.12 17.06 18.09
N ASN A 126 1.99 16.38 18.37
CA ASN A 126 1.65 15.83 19.69
C ASN A 126 2.06 14.35 19.83
N GLY A 127 2.78 13.79 18.88
CA GLY A 127 3.17 12.38 18.86
C GLY A 127 2.02 11.41 18.58
N ARG A 128 0.87 11.89 18.08
CA ARG A 128 -0.27 11.03 17.71
C ARG A 128 -0.05 10.46 16.31
N MET A 129 -0.38 9.20 16.14
CA MET A 129 -0.33 8.56 14.83
C MET A 129 -1.39 9.15 13.90
N VAL A 130 -0.96 9.57 12.72
CA VAL A 130 -1.80 10.13 11.65
C VAL A 130 -1.44 9.54 10.30
N GLY A 131 -2.40 9.52 9.38
CA GLY A 131 -2.21 9.05 8.01
C GLY A 131 -1.61 10.10 7.08
N ASP A 132 -1.49 9.71 5.83
CA ASP A 132 -1.19 10.60 4.72
C ASP A 132 -2.42 11.44 4.32
N CYS A 133 -3.63 10.98 4.67
CA CYS A 133 -4.90 11.63 4.38
C CYS A 133 -5.41 12.48 5.54
N PHE A 134 -6.21 13.49 5.24
CA PHE A 134 -6.92 14.29 6.25
C PHE A 134 -8.31 14.70 5.75
N ASN A 135 -9.14 15.26 6.65
CA ASN A 135 -10.56 15.52 6.41
C ASN A 135 -11.31 14.24 5.98
N THR A 136 -11.05 13.15 6.69
CA THR A 136 -11.56 11.81 6.43
C THR A 136 -12.94 11.59 7.05
N THR A 137 -13.82 12.58 7.04
CA THR A 137 -15.21 12.46 7.51
C THR A 137 -16.02 11.51 6.62
N ASN A 138 -15.55 11.23 5.45
CA ASN A 138 -16.10 10.25 4.53
C ASN A 138 -15.74 8.82 5.00
N ARG A 139 -16.74 7.92 5.01
CA ARG A 139 -16.58 6.50 5.43
C ARG A 139 -15.70 5.67 4.49
N ASP A 140 -15.36 6.23 3.34
CA ASP A 140 -14.63 5.52 2.28
C ASP A 140 -13.10 5.64 2.40
N VAL A 141 -12.60 6.16 3.54
CA VAL A 141 -11.15 6.25 3.82
C VAL A 141 -10.77 5.28 4.92
N THR A 142 -9.74 4.46 4.68
CA THR A 142 -9.23 3.56 5.72
C THR A 142 -8.67 4.36 6.90
N PRO A 143 -8.98 3.98 8.16
CA PRO A 143 -8.54 4.73 9.34
C PRO A 143 -7.04 4.55 9.61
N VAL A 144 -6.43 5.58 10.20
CA VAL A 144 -5.07 5.52 10.77
C VAL A 144 -5.12 6.09 12.19
N PRO A 145 -4.84 5.28 13.21
CA PRO A 145 -4.52 3.84 13.21
C PRO A 145 -5.75 2.94 12.98
N GLY A 146 -5.49 1.64 12.81
CA GLY A 146 -6.55 0.61 12.75
C GLY A 146 -6.97 0.16 11.34
N GLY A 147 -6.37 0.70 10.29
CA GLY A 147 -6.58 0.30 8.89
C GLY A 147 -5.49 -0.60 8.33
N VAL A 148 -4.77 -0.12 7.34
CA VAL A 148 -3.79 -0.88 6.55
C VAL A 148 -2.73 -1.62 7.38
N GLY A 149 -2.32 -1.07 8.53
CA GLY A 149 -1.36 -1.75 9.40
C GLY A 149 -1.85 -3.09 9.94
N LEU A 150 -3.16 -3.29 10.11
CA LEU A 150 -3.75 -4.59 10.48
C LEU A 150 -3.69 -5.56 9.30
N LEU A 151 -4.03 -5.09 8.10
CA LEU A 151 -4.00 -5.88 6.87
C LEU A 151 -2.57 -6.39 6.56
N THR A 152 -1.57 -5.52 6.75
CA THR A 152 -0.15 -5.88 6.60
C THR A 152 0.25 -7.04 7.51
N ARG A 153 -0.18 -7.00 8.78
CA ARG A 153 0.12 -8.07 9.75
C ARG A 153 -0.59 -9.37 9.41
N CYS A 154 -1.84 -9.31 9.00
CA CYS A 154 -2.58 -10.50 8.56
C CYS A 154 -1.89 -11.16 7.36
N MET A 155 -1.48 -10.37 6.36
CA MET A 155 -0.79 -10.90 5.18
C MET A 155 0.58 -11.50 5.54
N LEU A 156 1.30 -10.88 6.48
CA LEU A 156 2.57 -11.44 6.98
C LEU A 156 2.36 -12.82 7.62
N LEU A 157 1.33 -12.98 8.45
CA LEU A 157 1.01 -14.27 9.07
C LEU A 157 0.67 -15.33 8.02
N GLU A 158 -0.07 -14.98 6.97
CA GLU A 158 -0.36 -15.91 5.87
C GLU A 158 0.92 -16.33 5.14
N ASN A 159 1.79 -15.38 4.79
CA ASN A 159 3.06 -15.69 4.14
C ASN A 159 3.96 -16.59 5.02
N VAL A 160 3.96 -16.39 6.35
CA VAL A 160 4.70 -17.24 7.30
C VAL A 160 4.14 -18.66 7.32
N LEU A 161 2.81 -18.80 7.31
CA LEU A 161 2.16 -20.13 7.25
C LEU A 161 2.47 -20.84 5.94
N GLU A 162 2.44 -20.12 4.81
CA GLU A 162 2.82 -20.67 3.51
C GLU A 162 4.26 -21.13 3.49
N ALA A 163 5.19 -20.29 4.01
CA ALA A 163 6.62 -20.64 4.12
C ALA A 163 6.85 -21.89 5.00
N ALA A 164 6.11 -22.03 6.09
CA ALA A 164 6.21 -23.20 6.98
C ALA A 164 5.73 -24.48 6.28
N ASN A 165 4.64 -24.40 5.54
CA ASN A 165 4.08 -25.56 4.80
C ASN A 165 4.98 -25.99 3.64
N ASP A 166 5.65 -25.05 2.95
CA ASP A 166 6.59 -25.36 1.88
C ASP A 166 7.85 -26.11 2.39
N ASN A 167 8.31 -25.78 3.60
CA ASN A 167 9.46 -26.44 4.22
C ASN A 167 9.13 -27.83 4.81
N SER A 168 7.86 -28.23 4.82
CA SER A 168 7.39 -29.52 5.36
C SER A 168 7.26 -30.61 4.28
N LYS A 169 7.59 -30.27 3.02
CA LYS A 169 7.64 -31.20 1.86
C LYS A 169 9.06 -31.49 1.47
#